data_847a689534b5dd3cabb0e8f58e8ef35e
#
_entry.id   847a689534b5dd3cabb0e8f58e8ef35e
#
_cell.length_a   1.000
_cell.length_b   1.000
_cell.length_c   1.000
_cell.angle_alpha   90.00
_cell.angle_beta   90.00
_cell.angle_gamma   90.00
#
_symmetry.space_group_name_H-M   'P 1'
#
loop_
_entity.id
_entity.type
_entity.pdbx_description
1 polymer ?
#
loop_
_entity_poly.entity_id
_entity_poly.type
_entity_poly.pdbx_seq_one_letter_code
_entity_poly.pdbx_strand_id
1 'polypeptide(L)'
;MPAAAELTHPAADRIELVGVLAALGHPVRLEIVRRLASGQEAFCGEVVPDLPRSSVTHHLKTLRESGVICQRPQGRRLYLALRRNDLERSFPGLLAIVLGEALAAGDFPAAEPAVGPAP
;
A
#
# COMPACT_ATOMS: atom_id res chain seq x y z
N MET A 1 27.93 5.39 -4.11
CA MET A 1 27.18 4.75 -3.57
C MET A 1 25.90 4.77 -4.08
N PRO A 2 25.50 3.97 -4.52
CA PRO A 2 24.26 3.91 -5.11
C PRO A 2 23.22 3.66 -4.13
N ALA A 3 23.27 4.37 -3.09
CA ALA A 3 22.39 4.08 -2.06
C ALA A 3 20.97 4.12 -2.47
N ALA A 4 20.62 5.00 -3.35
CA ALA A 4 19.23 5.08 -3.75
C ALA A 4 18.79 3.83 -4.45
N ALA A 5 19.71 3.12 -5.04
CA ALA A 5 19.35 1.92 -5.73
C ALA A 5 19.28 0.73 -4.81
N GLU A 6 19.64 0.94 -3.56
CA GLU A 6 19.72 -0.17 -2.62
C GLU A 6 18.58 -0.14 -1.61
N LEU A 7 17.43 0.36 -1.99
CA LEU A 7 16.31 0.40 -1.05
C LEU A 7 15.90 -1.01 -0.67
N THR A 8 15.70 -1.21 0.62
CA THR A 8 15.39 -2.52 1.15
C THR A 8 13.90 -2.75 1.14
N HIS A 9 13.50 -3.93 0.70
CA HIS A 9 12.10 -4.33 0.70
C HIS A 9 11.99 -5.69 1.36
N PRO A 10 10.96 -5.92 2.18
CA PRO A 10 10.76 -7.26 2.71
C PRO A 10 10.33 -8.22 1.63
N ALA A 11 10.79 -9.46 1.75
CA ALA A 11 10.33 -10.50 0.86
C ALA A 11 8.84 -10.73 1.09
N ALA A 12 8.14 -11.24 0.08
CA ALA A 12 6.71 -11.39 0.17
C ALA A 12 6.28 -12.23 1.37
N ASP A 13 7.05 -13.25 1.71
CA ASP A 13 6.69 -14.11 2.83
C ASP A 13 7.09 -13.53 4.18
N ARG A 14 7.70 -12.36 4.20
CA ARG A 14 8.04 -11.68 5.44
C ARG A 14 7.11 -10.51 5.75
N ILE A 15 6.13 -10.27 4.90
CA ILE A 15 5.18 -9.20 5.14
C ILE A 15 4.20 -9.66 6.21
N GLU A 16 4.08 -8.86 7.27
CA GLU A 16 3.23 -9.22 8.40
C GLU A 16 2.02 -8.33 8.48
N LEU A 17 0.89 -8.90 8.83
CA LEU A 17 -0.36 -8.16 8.88
C LEU A 17 -0.30 -6.98 9.82
N VAL A 18 0.30 -7.14 10.99
CA VAL A 18 0.36 -6.05 11.96
C VAL A 18 1.13 -4.86 11.37
N GLY A 19 2.24 -5.14 10.69
CA GLY A 19 3.00 -4.08 10.06
C GLY A 19 2.23 -3.38 8.96
N VAL A 20 1.49 -4.14 8.16
CA VAL A 20 0.68 -3.57 7.10
C VAL A 20 -0.42 -2.69 7.69
N LEU A 21 -1.12 -3.17 8.71
CA LEU A 21 -2.18 -2.40 9.31
C LEU A 21 -1.65 -1.12 9.96
N ALA A 22 -0.51 -1.21 10.61
CA ALA A 22 0.09 -0.02 11.22
C ALA A 22 0.49 0.99 10.16
N ALA A 23 1.03 0.53 9.05
CA ALA A 23 1.43 1.45 7.98
C ALA A 23 0.22 2.12 7.35
N LEU A 24 -0.88 1.38 7.19
CA LEU A 24 -2.09 1.92 6.59
C LEU A 24 -2.90 2.78 7.54
N GLY A 25 -2.60 2.76 8.81
CA GLY A 25 -3.38 3.48 9.81
C GLY A 25 -3.02 4.95 9.94
N HIS A 26 -2.78 5.62 8.84
CA HIS A 26 -2.45 7.03 8.83
C HIS A 26 -3.10 7.66 7.59
N PRO A 27 -3.79 8.78 7.72
CA PRO A 27 -4.54 9.35 6.60
C PRO A 27 -3.67 9.62 5.37
N VAL A 28 -2.45 10.12 5.57
CA VAL A 28 -1.58 10.41 4.44
C VAL A 28 -1.15 9.12 3.76
N ARG A 29 -0.77 8.12 4.55
CA ARG A 29 -0.32 6.86 3.97
C ARG A 29 -1.47 6.15 3.25
N LEU A 30 -2.67 6.23 3.80
CA LEU A 30 -3.82 5.62 3.13
C LEU A 30 -4.09 6.31 1.80
N GLU A 31 -3.94 7.63 1.76
CA GLU A 31 -4.14 8.36 0.51
C GLU A 31 -3.07 8.00 -0.52
N ILE A 32 -1.83 7.83 -0.09
CA ILE A 32 -0.78 7.40 -1.00
C ILE A 32 -1.14 6.06 -1.62
N VAL A 33 -1.57 5.13 -0.79
CA VAL A 33 -1.93 3.79 -1.29
C VAL A 33 -3.10 3.86 -2.24
N ARG A 34 -4.10 4.69 -1.95
CA ARG A 34 -5.23 4.84 -2.85
C ARG A 34 -4.80 5.36 -4.21
N ARG A 35 -3.90 6.31 -4.24
CA ARG A 35 -3.42 6.84 -5.51
C ARG A 35 -2.65 5.80 -6.29
N LEU A 36 -1.82 5.02 -5.61
CA LEU A 36 -1.08 3.97 -6.28
C LEU A 36 -2.00 2.85 -6.76
N ALA A 37 -3.08 2.60 -6.02
CA ALA A 37 -4.00 1.53 -6.38
C ALA A 37 -4.78 1.84 -7.65
N SER A 38 -4.90 3.12 -8.00
CA SER A 38 -5.65 3.48 -9.19
C SER A 38 -4.89 3.10 -10.47
N GLY A 39 -3.69 2.60 -10.35
CA GLY A 39 -2.92 2.19 -11.51
C GLY A 39 -2.11 3.28 -12.15
N GLN A 40 -2.12 4.46 -11.60
CA GLN A 40 -1.32 5.54 -12.14
C GLN A 40 0.11 5.37 -11.73
N GLU A 41 0.99 5.67 -12.65
CA GLU A 41 2.40 5.71 -12.29
C GLU A 41 2.62 6.88 -11.36
N ALA A 42 3.44 6.68 -10.37
CA ALA A 42 3.70 7.72 -9.40
C ALA A 42 5.18 7.77 -9.07
N PHE A 43 5.65 8.96 -8.85
CA PHE A 43 7.01 9.18 -8.40
C PHE A 43 6.99 9.89 -7.07
N CYS A 44 8.10 9.75 -6.36
CA CYS A 44 8.19 10.18 -4.99
C CYS A 44 7.72 11.61 -4.75
N GLY A 45 7.99 12.52 -5.59
CA GLY A 45 7.61 13.91 -5.37
C GLY A 45 6.22 14.26 -5.85
N GLU A 46 5.50 13.30 -6.41
CA GLU A 46 4.22 13.60 -7.05
C GLU A 46 3.02 13.01 -6.35
N VAL A 47 3.24 12.06 -5.46
CA VAL A 47 2.12 11.30 -4.92
C VAL A 47 1.31 12.12 -3.91
N VAL A 48 1.95 13.00 -3.17
CA VAL A 48 1.24 13.96 -2.32
C VAL A 48 2.01 15.28 -2.37
N PRO A 49 1.81 16.06 -3.41
CA PRO A 49 2.63 17.24 -3.64
C PRO A 49 2.48 18.35 -2.62
N ASP A 50 1.40 18.34 -1.85
CA ASP A 50 1.18 19.40 -0.88
C ASP A 50 1.95 19.22 0.41
N LEU A 51 2.62 18.10 0.60
CA LEU A 51 3.32 17.84 1.85
C LEU A 51 4.80 18.12 1.72
N PRO A 52 5.46 18.50 2.82
CA PRO A 52 6.90 18.65 2.81
C PRO A 52 7.58 17.35 2.39
N ARG A 53 8.67 17.47 1.67
CA ARG A 53 9.37 16.31 1.16
C ARG A 53 9.82 15.37 2.28
N SER A 54 10.25 15.92 3.40
CA SER A 54 10.69 15.07 4.49
C SER A 54 9.55 14.22 5.06
N SER A 55 8.34 14.77 5.12
CA SER A 55 7.20 14.01 5.58
C SER A 55 6.87 12.89 4.59
N VAL A 56 6.90 13.21 3.30
CA VAL A 56 6.62 12.21 2.28
C VAL A 56 7.64 11.08 2.34
N THR A 57 8.90 11.43 2.48
CA THR A 57 9.97 10.43 2.57
C THR A 57 9.74 9.49 3.74
N HIS A 58 9.35 10.04 4.88
CA HIS A 58 9.08 9.24 6.06
C HIS A 58 7.90 8.28 5.83
N HIS A 59 6.82 8.78 5.25
CA HIS A 59 5.65 7.95 4.99
C HIS A 59 5.96 6.85 3.99
N LEU A 60 6.73 7.18 2.96
CA LEU A 60 7.08 6.18 1.95
C LEU A 60 8.00 5.11 2.54
N LYS A 61 8.91 5.51 3.42
CA LYS A 61 9.78 4.54 4.08
C LYS A 61 8.95 3.56 4.92
N THR A 62 7.98 4.08 5.68
CA THR A 62 7.12 3.25 6.49
C THR A 62 6.34 2.26 5.63
N LEU A 63 5.77 2.73 4.52
CA LEU A 63 5.03 1.85 3.62
C LEU A 63 5.93 0.82 2.95
N ARG A 64 7.15 1.21 2.58
CA ARG A 64 8.07 0.28 1.96
C ARG A 64 8.51 -0.80 2.93
N GLU A 65 8.85 -0.41 4.15
CA GLU A 65 9.36 -1.38 5.12
C GLU A 65 8.30 -2.34 5.60
N SER A 66 7.04 -1.95 5.53
CA SER A 66 5.96 -2.85 5.89
C SER A 66 5.57 -3.79 4.76
N GLY A 67 6.07 -3.55 3.56
CA GLY A 67 5.75 -4.39 2.43
C GLY A 67 4.55 -3.95 1.63
N VAL A 68 4.02 -2.76 1.89
CA VAL A 68 2.85 -2.27 1.17
C VAL A 68 3.20 -1.76 -0.22
N ILE A 69 4.34 -1.08 -0.34
CA ILE A 69 4.76 -0.53 -1.62
C ILE A 69 6.18 -0.94 -1.94
N CYS A 70 6.54 -0.79 -3.20
CA CYS A 70 7.93 -0.87 -3.59
C CYS A 70 8.35 0.46 -4.17
N GLN A 71 9.62 0.78 -4.01
CA GLN A 71 10.24 1.96 -4.57
C GLN A 71 11.45 1.51 -5.35
N ARG A 72 11.59 1.99 -6.55
CA ARG A 72 12.78 1.65 -7.33
C ARG A 72 13.25 2.85 -8.11
N PRO A 73 14.55 2.97 -8.32
CA PRO A 73 15.07 4.08 -9.10
C PRO A 73 14.68 3.93 -10.55
N GLN A 74 14.35 5.05 -11.17
CA GLN A 74 14.06 5.09 -12.58
C GLN A 74 14.61 6.41 -13.08
N GLY A 75 15.80 6.37 -13.62
CA GLY A 75 16.52 7.59 -13.92
C GLY A 75 16.90 8.30 -12.63
N ARG A 76 16.55 9.55 -12.53
CA ARG A 76 16.83 10.33 -11.32
C ARG A 76 15.66 10.33 -10.35
N ARG A 77 14.62 9.59 -10.63
CA ARG A 77 13.41 9.60 -9.84
C ARG A 77 13.21 8.25 -9.19
N LEU A 78 12.38 8.21 -8.17
CA LEU A 78 11.99 6.97 -7.53
C LEU A 78 10.56 6.67 -7.95
N TYR A 79 10.38 5.54 -8.58
CA TYR A 79 9.07 5.07 -9.01
C TYR A 79 8.42 4.28 -7.89
N LEU A 80 7.15 4.52 -7.67
CA LEU A 80 6.40 3.87 -6.60
C LEU A 80 5.34 2.95 -7.18
N ALA A 81 5.16 1.81 -6.56
CA ALA A 81 4.11 0.89 -6.96
C ALA A 81 3.55 0.17 -5.74
N LEU A 82 2.26 -0.11 -5.76
CA LEU A 82 1.63 -0.88 -4.72
C LEU A 82 1.95 -2.36 -4.93
N ARG A 83 2.33 -3.04 -3.88
CA ARG A 83 2.61 -4.47 -3.96
C ARG A 83 1.31 -5.27 -3.88
N ARG A 84 0.43 -5.02 -4.82
CA ARG A 84 -0.93 -5.57 -4.78
C ARG A 84 -0.94 -7.10 -4.79
N ASN A 85 -0.14 -7.71 -5.65
CA ASN A 85 -0.18 -9.16 -5.74
C ASN A 85 0.32 -9.83 -4.48
N ASP A 86 1.36 -9.28 -3.86
CA ASP A 86 1.88 -9.85 -2.62
C ASP A 86 0.88 -9.70 -1.49
N LEU A 87 0.24 -8.54 -1.42
CA LEU A 87 -0.73 -8.29 -0.36
C LEU A 87 -1.99 -9.13 -0.56
N GLU A 88 -2.44 -9.30 -1.79
CA GLU A 88 -3.61 -10.14 -2.04
C GLU A 88 -3.32 -11.60 -1.76
N ARG A 89 -2.11 -12.03 -2.02
CA ARG A 89 -1.77 -13.41 -1.77
C ARG A 89 -1.72 -13.71 -0.28
N SER A 90 -1.16 -12.80 0.51
CA SER A 90 -1.02 -13.02 1.94
C SER A 90 -2.27 -12.64 2.72
N PHE A 91 -2.99 -11.62 2.28
CA PHE A 91 -4.14 -11.11 3.01
C PHE A 91 -5.28 -10.87 2.03
N PRO A 92 -5.92 -11.92 1.53
CA PRO A 92 -6.96 -11.78 0.50
C PRO A 92 -8.10 -10.88 0.97
N GLY A 93 -8.46 -9.94 0.15
CA GLY A 93 -9.55 -9.02 0.45
C GLY A 93 -9.19 -7.80 1.27
N LEU A 94 -7.99 -7.77 1.84
CA LEU A 94 -7.62 -6.65 2.69
C LEU A 94 -7.61 -5.33 1.91
N LEU A 95 -6.98 -5.32 0.75
CA LEU A 95 -6.89 -4.09 -0.02
C LEU A 95 -8.26 -3.59 -0.47
N ALA A 96 -9.16 -4.48 -0.83
CA ALA A 96 -10.50 -4.06 -1.22
C ALA A 96 -11.20 -3.35 -0.07
N ILE A 97 -11.06 -3.87 1.12
CA ILE A 97 -11.66 -3.23 2.28
C ILE A 97 -11.00 -1.89 2.57
N VAL A 98 -9.69 -1.88 2.61
CA VAL A 98 -8.93 -0.69 2.98
C VAL A 98 -9.15 0.43 1.97
N LEU A 99 -9.22 0.09 0.69
CA LEU A 99 -9.34 1.09 -0.35
C LEU A 99 -10.78 1.44 -0.66
N GLY A 100 -11.73 0.76 -0.06
CA GLY A 100 -13.13 1.00 -0.36
C GLY A 100 -13.52 0.52 -1.74
N GLU A 101 -12.80 -0.44 -2.30
CA GLU A 101 -13.11 -0.97 -3.60
C GLU A 101 -14.27 -1.94 -3.51
N ALA A 102 -15.08 -1.99 -4.56
CA ALA A 102 -16.12 -2.98 -4.62
C ALA A 102 -15.50 -4.34 -4.78
N LEU A 103 -16.01 -5.32 -4.07
CA LEU A 103 -15.55 -6.68 -4.21
C LEU A 103 -16.42 -7.40 -5.21
N ALA A 104 -15.81 -8.29 -5.97
CA ALA A 104 -16.59 -9.14 -6.84
C ALA A 104 -17.45 -10.06 -6.01
N ALA A 105 -18.53 -10.51 -6.58
CA ALA A 105 -19.48 -11.30 -5.83
C ALA A 105 -18.85 -12.48 -5.15
N GLY A 106 -17.87 -13.06 -5.71
CA GLY A 106 -17.27 -14.22 -5.08
C GLY A 106 -16.19 -13.91 -4.09
N ASP A 107 -15.85 -12.68 -3.90
CA ASP A 107 -14.76 -12.33 -3.00
C ASP A 107 -15.20 -12.21 -1.57
N PHE A 108 -16.50 -11.94 -1.34
CA PHE A 108 -17.00 -11.84 -0.02
C PHE A 108 -17.71 -13.07 0.34
N PRO A 109 -17.61 -13.49 1.53
CA PRO A 109 -18.42 -14.58 1.98
C PRO A 109 -19.81 -14.08 2.02
N ALA A 110 -20.60 -14.75 1.35
CA ALA A 110 -21.88 -14.30 1.26
C ALA A 110 -22.54 -14.06 2.45
N ALA A 111 -22.14 -14.63 3.23
CA ALA A 111 -22.80 -14.55 4.25
C ALA A 111 -23.04 -13.46 4.84
N GLU A 112 -22.58 -13.07 4.90
CA GLU A 112 -22.71 -12.27 5.54
C GLU A 112 -23.55 -11.52 5.70
N PRO A 113 -24.03 -11.52 5.26
CA PRO A 113 -24.82 -10.55 5.49
C PRO A 113 -25.48 -10.71 6.65
N ALA A 114 -25.69 -11.53 6.75
CA ALA A 114 -26.48 -11.65 7.70
C ALA A 114 -26.06 -11.28 8.83
N VAL A 115 -25.27 -11.16 8.91
CA VAL A 115 -24.83 -10.88 9.89
C VAL A 115 -25.33 -9.92 10.43
N GLY A 116 -25.54 -9.51 10.29
CA GLY A 116 -25.90 -8.75 10.78
C GLY A 116 -26.69 -8.48 11.29
N PRO A 117 -27.02 -8.15 11.69
CA PRO A 117 -27.67 -7.75 12.20
C PRO A 117 -28.08 -8.10 13.03
N ALA A 118 -28.06 -8.30 13.39
CA ALA A 118 -28.48 -8.47 13.96
C ALA A 118 -28.91 -8.16 14.46
N PRO A 119 -29.20 -8.13 14.74
CA PRO A 119 -29.81 -7.83 15.25
C PRO A 119 -30.01 -7.46 15.81
#